data_359883a106b544a8bed940dd65f869c0
#
_entry.id   359883a106b544a8bed940dd65f869c0
#
_cell.length_a   1.000
_cell.length_b   1.000
_cell.length_c   1.000
_cell.angle_alpha   90.00
_cell.angle_beta   90.00
_cell.angle_gamma   90.00
#
_symmetry.space_group_name_H-M   'P 1'
#
loop_
_entity.id
_entity.type
_entity.pdbx_description
1 polymer ?
#
loop_
_entity_poly.entity_id
_entity_poly.type
_entity_poly.pdbx_seq_one_letter_code
_entity_poly.pdbx_strand_id
1 'polypeptide(L)'
;QLEYFSKNNIPIIPLCDVDAYIRGNLHVEKQSFSLTFDTGYIELYTICYPLLKKYGYSAAFFIRPDTVGKIEDVHGRRVQYMDWDQIRKLESDGITIGMYGCKGMIATKVPLGEIEKEIKDARPVFEKELGKKIVYYSVREGTPTKQMKNLFESEGFEAVFCQAPTQKKTYPYAVGRIQIDDNDLNILLIKTKRPYIFFKDSRYWTLGRKCKLDKVIHFVSDTINRLNGKKIN
;
A
#
# COMPACT_ATOMS: atom_id res chain seq x y z
N GLN A 1 -8.73 7.59 11.40
CA GLN A 1 -9.05 7.20 10.02
C GLN A 1 -9.98 5.99 10.00
N LEU A 2 -9.66 4.86 10.65
CA LEU A 2 -10.52 3.64 10.68
C LEU A 2 -11.89 3.93 11.31
N GLU A 3 -11.94 4.73 12.38
CA GLU A 3 -13.19 5.18 12.99
C GLU A 3 -14.08 5.97 12.02
N TYR A 4 -13.46 6.79 11.16
CA TYR A 4 -14.20 7.53 10.13
C TYR A 4 -14.84 6.59 9.11
N PHE A 5 -14.12 5.59 8.63
CA PHE A 5 -14.69 4.59 7.72
C PHE A 5 -15.86 3.85 8.37
N SER A 6 -15.72 3.45 9.64
CA SER A 6 -16.78 2.78 10.40
C SER A 6 -18.01 3.66 10.58
N LYS A 7 -17.85 4.90 11.08
CA LYS A 7 -18.98 5.83 11.32
C LYS A 7 -19.74 6.22 10.06
N ASN A 8 -19.07 6.17 8.90
CA ASN A 8 -19.69 6.53 7.62
C ASN A 8 -20.08 5.32 6.77
N ASN A 9 -20.02 4.10 7.33
CA ASN A 9 -20.37 2.85 6.64
C ASN A 9 -19.64 2.73 5.28
N ILE A 10 -18.36 3.14 5.23
CA ILE A 10 -17.52 3.02 4.03
C ILE A 10 -16.97 1.60 4.00
N PRO A 11 -17.26 0.80 2.95
CA PRO A 11 -16.82 -0.56 2.88
C PRO A 11 -15.30 -0.67 2.75
N ILE A 12 -14.69 -1.51 3.58
CA ILE A 12 -13.30 -1.94 3.44
C ILE A 12 -13.32 -3.38 2.93
N ILE A 13 -12.74 -3.61 1.76
CA ILE A 13 -12.73 -4.90 1.09
C ILE A 13 -11.33 -5.52 1.09
N PRO A 14 -11.21 -6.85 1.11
CA PRO A 14 -9.93 -7.53 1.01
C PRO A 14 -9.22 -7.22 -0.32
N LEU A 15 -7.90 -7.39 -0.34
CA LEU A 15 -7.11 -7.09 -1.53
C LEU A 15 -7.44 -7.99 -2.72
N CYS A 16 -7.79 -9.25 -2.47
CA CYS A 16 -8.25 -10.19 -3.50
C CYS A 16 -9.54 -9.71 -4.21
N ASP A 17 -10.43 -9.03 -3.49
CA ASP A 17 -11.65 -8.48 -4.08
C ASP A 17 -11.36 -7.28 -4.98
N VAL A 18 -10.32 -6.49 -4.67
CA VAL A 18 -9.83 -5.43 -5.55
C VAL A 18 -9.32 -6.02 -6.87
N ASP A 19 -8.53 -7.10 -6.80
CA ASP A 19 -8.03 -7.78 -8.00
C ASP A 19 -9.20 -8.37 -8.81
N ALA A 20 -10.13 -9.06 -8.17
CA ALA A 20 -11.33 -9.61 -8.81
C ALA A 20 -12.20 -8.52 -9.46
N TYR A 21 -12.41 -7.38 -8.78
CA TYR A 21 -13.13 -6.23 -9.33
C TYR A 21 -12.47 -5.66 -10.59
N ILE A 22 -11.15 -5.46 -10.55
CA ILE A 22 -10.44 -4.87 -11.68
C ILE A 22 -10.39 -5.84 -12.88
N ARG A 23 -10.38 -7.15 -12.64
CA ARG A 23 -10.50 -8.18 -13.70
C ARG A 23 -11.93 -8.34 -14.24
N GLY A 24 -12.92 -7.66 -13.62
CA GLY A 24 -14.34 -7.77 -14.02
C GLY A 24 -15.04 -9.01 -13.46
N ASN A 25 -14.42 -9.72 -12.53
CA ASN A 25 -14.97 -10.93 -11.90
C ASN A 25 -15.80 -10.65 -10.65
N LEU A 26 -15.77 -9.41 -10.15
CA LEU A 26 -16.54 -8.95 -8.99
C LEU A 26 -17.20 -7.61 -9.29
N HIS A 27 -18.46 -7.46 -8.90
CA HIS A 27 -19.17 -6.18 -8.93
C HIS A 27 -19.19 -5.56 -7.54
N VAL A 28 -18.84 -4.27 -7.44
CA VAL A 28 -18.87 -3.51 -6.19
C VAL A 28 -19.85 -2.36 -6.33
N GLU A 29 -20.98 -2.43 -5.60
CA GLU A 29 -22.07 -1.45 -5.72
C GLU A 29 -21.71 -0.06 -5.19
N LYS A 30 -20.87 0.00 -4.14
CA LYS A 30 -20.48 1.25 -3.47
C LYS A 30 -18.99 1.50 -3.62
N GLN A 31 -18.61 2.77 -3.53
CA GLN A 31 -17.19 3.13 -3.41
C GLN A 31 -16.60 2.44 -2.19
N SER A 32 -15.64 1.55 -2.42
CA SER A 32 -14.97 0.74 -1.40
C SER A 32 -13.48 1.00 -1.42
N PHE A 33 -12.80 0.70 -0.31
CA PHE A 33 -11.36 0.83 -0.19
C PHE A 33 -10.76 -0.49 0.27
N SER A 34 -9.50 -0.73 -0.10
CA SER A 34 -8.67 -1.76 0.50
C SER A 34 -7.50 -1.09 1.22
N LEU A 35 -7.22 -1.54 2.42
CA LEU A 35 -6.15 -0.99 3.25
C LEU A 35 -4.86 -1.75 2.98
N THR A 36 -3.79 -1.02 2.70
CA THR A 36 -2.47 -1.61 2.48
C THR A 36 -1.42 -0.89 3.31
N PHE A 37 -0.48 -1.63 3.88
CA PHE A 37 0.61 -1.13 4.69
C PHE A 37 1.92 -1.73 4.21
N ASP A 38 2.96 -0.91 4.14
CA ASP A 38 4.27 -1.32 3.63
C ASP A 38 5.30 -1.49 4.77
N THR A 39 6.44 -2.07 4.44
CA THR A 39 7.68 -2.22 5.23
C THR A 39 7.70 -3.34 6.25
N GLY A 40 6.67 -3.53 7.07
CA GLY A 40 6.65 -4.58 8.09
C GLY A 40 7.17 -4.14 9.47
N TYR A 41 7.03 -2.85 9.80
CA TYR A 41 7.35 -2.33 11.14
C TYR A 41 6.54 -3.02 12.24
N ILE A 42 7.12 -3.14 13.44
CA ILE A 42 6.47 -3.79 14.60
C ILE A 42 5.14 -3.13 14.98
N GLU A 43 4.97 -1.84 14.71
CA GLU A 43 3.74 -1.09 14.96
C GLU A 43 2.55 -1.59 14.14
N LEU A 44 2.80 -2.25 13.01
CA LEU A 44 1.73 -2.90 12.25
C LEU A 44 1.11 -4.05 13.05
N TYR A 45 1.90 -4.78 13.85
CA TYR A 45 1.43 -5.85 14.71
C TYR A 45 0.88 -5.32 16.03
N THR A 46 1.59 -4.38 16.68
CA THR A 46 1.26 -3.95 18.04
C THR A 46 0.17 -2.90 18.12
N ILE A 47 -0.02 -2.11 17.06
CA ILE A 47 -0.98 -1.00 17.02
C ILE A 47 -2.01 -1.18 15.92
N CYS A 48 -1.56 -1.37 14.67
CA CYS A 48 -2.46 -1.37 13.51
C CYS A 48 -3.38 -2.59 13.52
N TYR A 49 -2.84 -3.79 13.70
CA TYR A 49 -3.61 -5.02 13.68
C TYR A 49 -4.71 -5.10 14.75
N PRO A 50 -4.49 -4.76 16.04
CA PRO A 50 -5.57 -4.69 17.02
C PRO A 50 -6.68 -3.72 16.62
N LEU A 51 -6.34 -2.59 16.00
CA LEU A 51 -7.34 -1.64 15.51
C LEU A 51 -8.13 -2.19 14.32
N LEU A 52 -7.46 -2.84 13.36
CA LEU A 52 -8.15 -3.51 12.25
C LEU A 52 -9.14 -4.56 12.76
N LYS A 53 -8.72 -5.37 13.71
CA LYS A 53 -9.54 -6.40 14.35
C LYS A 53 -10.75 -5.79 15.09
N LYS A 54 -10.54 -4.69 15.82
CA LYS A 54 -11.62 -3.94 16.49
C LYS A 54 -12.73 -3.50 15.54
N TYR A 55 -12.36 -3.07 14.32
CA TYR A 55 -13.33 -2.60 13.33
C TYR A 55 -13.79 -3.68 12.34
N GLY A 56 -13.28 -4.91 12.45
CA GLY A 56 -13.58 -5.99 11.51
C GLY A 56 -13.04 -5.74 10.10
N TYR A 57 -11.94 -5.03 9.97
CA TYR A 57 -11.38 -4.65 8.67
C TYR A 57 -10.28 -5.60 8.22
N SER A 58 -10.36 -6.04 6.96
CA SER A 58 -9.26 -6.69 6.27
C SER A 58 -8.19 -5.69 5.85
N ALA A 59 -6.97 -6.16 5.69
CA ALA A 59 -5.85 -5.37 5.18
C ALA A 59 -4.82 -6.27 4.50
N ALA A 60 -3.90 -5.65 3.74
CA ALA A 60 -2.72 -6.31 3.22
C ALA A 60 -1.45 -5.64 3.77
N PHE A 61 -0.53 -6.44 4.28
CA PHE A 61 0.76 -5.99 4.77
C PHE A 61 1.85 -6.46 3.81
N PHE A 62 2.55 -5.51 3.20
CA PHE A 62 3.68 -5.77 2.32
C PHE A 62 4.97 -5.70 3.13
N ILE A 63 5.60 -6.84 3.31
CA ILE A 63 6.74 -7.02 4.20
C ILE A 63 8.04 -6.94 3.40
N ARG A 64 8.99 -6.19 3.92
CA ARG A 64 10.35 -6.10 3.38
C ARG A 64 11.15 -7.33 3.80
N PRO A 65 11.56 -8.19 2.86
CA PRO A 65 12.11 -9.51 3.20
C PRO A 65 13.42 -9.45 3.99
N ASP A 66 14.25 -8.46 3.68
CA ASP A 66 15.58 -8.29 4.29
C ASP A 66 15.54 -7.73 5.71
N THR A 67 14.36 -7.37 6.25
CA THR A 67 14.22 -6.74 7.57
C THR A 67 13.51 -7.57 8.61
N VAL A 68 12.91 -8.70 8.24
CA VAL A 68 12.14 -9.54 9.17
C VAL A 68 12.97 -9.92 10.40
N GLY A 69 12.44 -9.66 11.59
CA GLY A 69 13.05 -9.91 12.88
C GLY A 69 14.21 -8.97 13.26
N LYS A 70 14.51 -7.96 12.43
CA LYS A 70 15.63 -7.05 12.67
C LYS A 70 15.23 -5.79 13.44
N ILE A 71 16.27 -5.17 14.00
CA ILE A 71 16.23 -3.81 14.51
C ILE A 71 17.25 -3.00 13.73
N GLU A 72 16.84 -1.91 13.12
CA GLU A 72 17.70 -1.04 12.33
C GLU A 72 17.67 0.39 12.88
N ASP A 73 18.75 1.15 12.66
CA ASP A 73 18.73 2.61 12.80
C ASP A 73 18.32 3.22 11.46
N VAL A 74 17.19 3.90 11.48
CA VAL A 74 16.66 4.59 10.31
C VAL A 74 16.62 6.10 10.62
N HIS A 75 17.57 6.84 10.09
CA HIS A 75 17.70 8.28 10.33
C HIS A 75 17.78 8.67 11.83
N GLY A 76 18.56 7.93 12.61
CA GLY A 76 18.75 8.18 14.05
C GLY A 76 17.57 7.69 14.92
N ARG A 77 16.66 6.92 14.36
CA ARG A 77 15.57 6.28 15.09
C ARG A 77 15.72 4.77 15.05
N ARG A 78 15.69 4.15 16.21
CA ARG A 78 15.69 2.70 16.35
C ARG A 78 14.32 2.17 15.91
N VAL A 79 14.29 1.41 14.83
CA VAL A 79 13.09 0.82 14.23
C VAL A 79 13.17 -0.69 14.38
N GLN A 80 12.11 -1.29 14.86
CA GLN A 80 11.96 -2.74 14.96
C GLN A 80 11.00 -3.23 13.89
N TYR A 81 11.32 -4.39 13.30
CA TYR A 81 10.46 -5.06 12.33
C TYR A 81 9.84 -6.31 12.95
N MET A 82 8.68 -6.71 12.43
CA MET A 82 8.01 -7.95 12.81
C MET A 82 8.90 -9.16 12.54
N ASP A 83 8.80 -10.17 13.41
CA ASP A 83 9.37 -11.48 13.19
C ASP A 83 8.39 -12.43 12.46
N TRP A 84 8.85 -13.64 12.13
CA TRP A 84 8.04 -14.63 11.43
C TRP A 84 6.85 -15.14 12.27
N ASP A 85 6.95 -15.22 13.58
CA ASP A 85 5.83 -15.65 14.43
C ASP A 85 4.68 -14.64 14.36
N GLN A 86 5.01 -13.36 14.40
CA GLN A 86 4.04 -12.27 14.26
C GLN A 86 3.41 -12.24 12.86
N ILE A 87 4.23 -12.43 11.81
CA ILE A 87 3.75 -12.45 10.43
C ILE A 87 2.82 -13.65 10.19
N ARG A 88 3.18 -14.84 10.68
CA ARG A 88 2.32 -16.05 10.63
C ARG A 88 1.00 -15.82 11.37
N LYS A 89 1.06 -15.18 12.54
CA LYS A 89 -0.15 -14.85 13.31
C LYS A 89 -1.08 -13.91 12.54
N LEU A 90 -0.54 -12.87 11.92
CA LEU A 90 -1.31 -11.95 11.07
C LEU A 90 -1.99 -12.68 9.92
N GLU A 91 -1.24 -13.52 9.22
CA GLU A 91 -1.73 -14.32 8.09
C GLU A 91 -2.86 -15.27 8.51
N SER A 92 -2.68 -16.01 9.62
CA SER A 92 -3.71 -16.91 10.16
C SER A 92 -4.99 -16.19 10.58
N ASP A 93 -4.90 -14.92 10.93
CA ASP A 93 -6.04 -14.08 11.31
C ASP A 93 -6.65 -13.32 10.09
N GLY A 94 -6.24 -13.67 8.87
CA GLY A 94 -6.84 -13.15 7.63
C GLY A 94 -6.22 -11.87 7.07
N ILE A 95 -5.07 -11.42 7.60
CA ILE A 95 -4.31 -10.33 6.97
C ILE A 95 -3.58 -10.90 5.76
N THR A 96 -3.76 -10.28 4.61
CA THR A 96 -3.03 -10.65 3.39
C THR A 96 -1.55 -10.26 3.53
N ILE A 97 -0.64 -11.21 3.32
CA ILE A 97 0.80 -10.93 3.32
C ILE A 97 1.30 -10.88 1.87
N GLY A 98 2.03 -9.82 1.53
CA GLY A 98 2.73 -9.64 0.27
C GLY A 98 4.18 -9.23 0.46
N MET A 99 4.96 -9.19 -0.61
CA MET A 99 6.35 -8.72 -0.58
C MET A 99 6.42 -7.22 -0.87
N TYR A 100 7.19 -6.48 -0.05
CA TYR A 100 7.60 -5.10 -0.32
C TYR A 100 9.02 -5.10 -0.84
N GLY A 101 9.17 -4.87 -2.12
CA GLY A 101 10.44 -5.06 -2.81
C GLY A 101 11.23 -3.78 -3.05
N CYS A 102 12.30 -3.95 -3.85
CA CYS A 102 13.25 -2.91 -4.20
C CYS A 102 13.96 -2.32 -2.98
N LYS A 103 14.07 -3.07 -1.88
CA LYS A 103 14.64 -2.62 -0.59
C LYS A 103 14.08 -1.27 -0.13
N GLY A 104 12.81 -0.98 -0.44
CA GLY A 104 12.17 0.30 -0.17
C GLY A 104 12.67 1.47 -1.03
N MET A 105 13.43 1.22 -2.08
CA MET A 105 13.88 2.23 -3.03
C MET A 105 12.83 2.47 -4.14
N ILE A 106 13.03 3.55 -4.90
CA ILE A 106 12.20 3.82 -6.09
C ILE A 106 12.45 2.72 -7.12
N ALA A 107 11.41 1.97 -7.49
CA ALA A 107 11.53 0.78 -8.34
C ALA A 107 12.28 1.02 -9.67
N THR A 108 12.03 2.17 -10.32
CA THR A 108 12.68 2.52 -11.60
C THR A 108 14.16 2.89 -11.46
N LYS A 109 14.68 3.01 -10.23
CA LYS A 109 16.11 3.28 -9.97
C LYS A 109 16.87 2.02 -9.58
N VAL A 110 16.20 0.88 -9.42
CA VAL A 110 16.82 -0.41 -9.09
C VAL A 110 17.03 -1.19 -10.37
N PRO A 111 18.25 -1.71 -10.63
CA PRO A 111 18.50 -2.59 -11.76
C PRO A 111 17.59 -3.81 -11.77
N LEU A 112 17.07 -4.19 -12.93
CA LEU A 112 16.12 -5.30 -13.06
C LEU A 112 16.65 -6.61 -12.47
N GLY A 113 17.94 -6.91 -12.69
CA GLY A 113 18.59 -8.11 -12.15
C GLY A 113 18.66 -8.15 -10.62
N GLU A 114 18.71 -6.98 -9.95
CA GLU A 114 18.66 -6.91 -8.49
C GLU A 114 17.25 -7.21 -7.98
N ILE A 115 16.21 -6.72 -8.67
CA ILE A 115 14.81 -7.04 -8.34
C ILE A 115 14.55 -8.53 -8.52
N GLU A 116 15.02 -9.10 -9.64
CA GLU A 116 14.90 -10.53 -9.92
C GLU A 116 15.60 -11.36 -8.84
N LYS A 117 16.83 -10.99 -8.48
CA LYS A 117 17.58 -11.66 -7.41
C LYS A 117 16.85 -11.59 -6.07
N GLU A 118 16.36 -10.38 -5.69
CA GLU A 118 15.60 -10.20 -4.45
C GLU A 118 14.37 -11.12 -4.41
N ILE A 119 13.62 -11.22 -5.51
CA ILE A 119 12.45 -12.09 -5.60
C ILE A 119 12.85 -13.56 -5.43
N LYS A 120 13.87 -14.01 -6.16
CA LYS A 120 14.35 -15.41 -6.11
C LYS A 120 14.91 -15.81 -4.76
N ASP A 121 15.57 -14.89 -4.07
CA ASP A 121 16.14 -15.16 -2.75
C ASP A 121 15.07 -15.14 -1.63
N ALA A 122 14.16 -14.18 -1.69
CA ALA A 122 13.22 -13.93 -0.60
C ALA A 122 11.92 -14.72 -0.68
N ARG A 123 11.36 -14.87 -1.88
CA ARG A 123 10.06 -15.51 -2.06
C ARG A 123 9.97 -16.94 -1.52
N PRO A 124 10.95 -17.83 -1.75
CA PRO A 124 10.92 -19.18 -1.17
C PRO A 124 10.91 -19.18 0.37
N VAL A 125 11.56 -18.18 0.98
CA VAL A 125 11.53 -18.02 2.44
C VAL A 125 10.12 -17.68 2.91
N PHE A 126 9.46 -16.70 2.30
CA PHE A 126 8.08 -16.35 2.62
C PHE A 126 7.12 -17.51 2.42
N GLU A 127 7.23 -18.21 1.31
CA GLU A 127 6.35 -19.34 0.99
C GLU A 127 6.55 -20.52 1.97
N LYS A 128 7.79 -20.78 2.39
CA LYS A 128 8.09 -21.76 3.42
C LYS A 128 7.49 -21.36 4.78
N GLU A 129 7.69 -20.12 5.19
CA GLU A 129 7.23 -19.63 6.50
C GLU A 129 5.69 -19.52 6.59
N LEU A 130 5.02 -19.24 5.48
CA LEU A 130 3.56 -19.05 5.42
C LEU A 130 2.80 -20.26 4.88
N GLY A 131 3.51 -21.27 4.34
CA GLY A 131 2.87 -22.46 3.76
C GLY A 131 2.04 -22.20 2.50
N LYS A 132 2.20 -21.04 1.86
CA LYS A 132 1.44 -20.65 0.67
C LYS A 132 2.24 -19.76 -0.28
N LYS A 133 1.79 -19.65 -1.53
CA LYS A 133 2.39 -18.77 -2.53
C LYS A 133 2.19 -17.30 -2.18
N ILE A 134 3.23 -16.50 -2.42
CA ILE A 134 3.16 -15.04 -2.36
C ILE A 134 2.86 -14.51 -3.75
N VAL A 135 1.66 -13.96 -3.91
CA VAL A 135 1.13 -13.53 -5.22
C VAL A 135 1.06 -12.01 -5.38
N TYR A 136 1.28 -11.25 -4.32
CA TYR A 136 1.23 -9.79 -4.34
C TYR A 136 2.58 -9.17 -4.03
N TYR A 137 2.96 -8.17 -4.84
CA TYR A 137 4.18 -7.42 -4.70
C TYR A 137 3.88 -5.92 -4.61
N SER A 138 4.65 -5.19 -3.84
CA SER A 138 4.51 -3.73 -3.72
C SER A 138 5.84 -3.05 -3.95
N VAL A 139 5.81 -1.91 -4.63
CA VAL A 139 6.95 -1.01 -4.81
C VAL A 139 6.64 0.36 -4.21
N ARG A 140 7.67 1.01 -3.68
CA ARG A 140 7.53 2.31 -3.01
C ARG A 140 6.98 3.38 -3.95
N GLU A 141 7.70 3.68 -5.00
CA GLU A 141 7.42 4.77 -5.94
C GLU A 141 7.73 4.36 -7.38
N GLY A 142 7.13 5.12 -8.31
CA GLY A 142 7.31 4.89 -9.74
C GLY A 142 6.33 3.86 -10.30
N THR A 143 6.14 3.93 -11.60
CA THR A 143 5.35 2.95 -12.33
C THR A 143 6.28 1.86 -12.84
N PRO A 144 6.00 0.58 -12.58
CA PRO A 144 6.75 -0.52 -13.15
C PRO A 144 6.89 -0.39 -14.67
N THR A 145 8.10 -0.58 -15.18
CA THR A 145 8.40 -0.58 -16.61
C THR A 145 7.84 -1.84 -17.28
N LYS A 146 7.82 -1.88 -18.62
CA LYS A 146 7.43 -3.08 -19.37
C LYS A 146 8.31 -4.30 -19.02
N GLN A 147 9.62 -4.07 -18.83
CA GLN A 147 10.55 -5.14 -18.46
C GLN A 147 10.26 -5.67 -17.04
N MET A 148 9.98 -4.78 -16.09
CA MET A 148 9.56 -5.17 -14.73
C MET A 148 8.24 -5.93 -14.76
N LYS A 149 7.27 -5.50 -15.58
CA LYS A 149 6.03 -6.25 -15.77
C LYS A 149 6.31 -7.69 -16.21
N ASN A 150 7.12 -7.88 -17.23
CA ASN A 150 7.45 -9.21 -17.75
C ASN A 150 8.12 -10.08 -16.66
N LEU A 151 9.02 -9.48 -15.85
CA LEU A 151 9.63 -10.17 -14.72
C LEU A 151 8.57 -10.60 -13.68
N PHE A 152 7.70 -9.70 -13.24
CA PHE A 152 6.67 -10.05 -12.26
C PHE A 152 5.70 -11.13 -12.78
N GLU A 153 5.37 -11.08 -14.07
CA GLU A 153 4.55 -12.08 -14.73
C GLU A 153 5.24 -13.44 -14.79
N SER A 154 6.51 -13.49 -15.19
CA SER A 154 7.29 -14.74 -15.24
C SER A 154 7.54 -15.34 -13.85
N GLU A 155 7.65 -14.50 -12.83
CA GLU A 155 7.76 -14.94 -11.44
C GLU A 155 6.40 -15.34 -10.83
N GLY A 156 5.29 -15.16 -11.55
CA GLY A 156 3.96 -15.62 -11.13
C GLY A 156 3.29 -14.75 -10.07
N PHE A 157 3.61 -13.45 -10.01
CA PHE A 157 2.82 -12.51 -9.23
C PHE A 157 1.48 -12.23 -9.91
N GLU A 158 0.41 -12.13 -9.15
CA GLU A 158 -0.93 -11.81 -9.64
C GLU A 158 -1.13 -10.30 -9.78
N ALA A 159 -0.59 -9.51 -8.86
CA ALA A 159 -0.64 -8.06 -8.95
C ALA A 159 0.57 -7.37 -8.30
N VAL A 160 0.93 -6.19 -8.84
CA VAL A 160 1.96 -5.30 -8.30
C VAL A 160 1.36 -3.95 -7.99
N PHE A 161 1.54 -3.49 -6.76
CA PHE A 161 1.00 -2.26 -6.23
C PHE A 161 2.07 -1.17 -6.19
N CYS A 162 1.71 0.06 -6.56
CA CYS A 162 2.64 1.18 -6.62
C CYS A 162 1.97 2.51 -6.24
N GLN A 163 2.75 3.54 -5.96
CA GLN A 163 2.25 4.89 -5.66
C GLN A 163 2.05 5.75 -6.92
N ALA A 164 1.82 5.13 -8.06
CA ALA A 164 1.53 5.80 -9.31
C ALA A 164 0.06 5.57 -9.71
N PRO A 165 -0.49 6.35 -10.66
CA PRO A 165 -1.80 6.06 -11.22
C PRO A 165 -1.87 4.66 -11.81
N THR A 166 -3.02 3.99 -11.64
CA THR A 166 -3.27 2.71 -12.27
C THR A 166 -3.16 2.83 -13.80
N GLN A 167 -2.34 1.99 -14.40
CA GLN A 167 -2.16 1.99 -15.84
C GLN A 167 -2.83 0.76 -16.46
N LYS A 168 -3.92 0.97 -17.18
CA LYS A 168 -4.65 -0.10 -17.88
C LYS A 168 -3.76 -0.98 -18.77
N LYS A 169 -2.73 -0.39 -19.40
CA LYS A 169 -1.79 -1.11 -20.29
C LYS A 169 -0.85 -2.06 -19.54
N THR A 170 -0.60 -1.81 -18.26
CA THR A 170 0.33 -2.58 -17.41
C THR A 170 -0.38 -3.33 -16.30
N TYR A 171 -1.70 -3.24 -16.24
CA TYR A 171 -2.48 -4.01 -15.28
C TYR A 171 -2.30 -5.52 -15.54
N PRO A 172 -2.18 -6.34 -14.50
CA PRO A 172 -2.27 -6.04 -13.06
C PRO A 172 -0.93 -5.60 -12.41
N TYR A 173 0.11 -5.36 -13.17
CA TYR A 173 1.47 -5.10 -12.68
C TYR A 173 1.79 -3.60 -12.46
N ALA A 174 0.77 -2.76 -12.34
CA ALA A 174 0.88 -1.36 -11.92
C ALA A 174 -0.45 -0.86 -11.34
N VAL A 175 -0.87 -1.45 -10.22
CA VAL A 175 -2.08 -1.02 -9.51
C VAL A 175 -1.75 0.16 -8.62
N GLY A 176 -2.36 1.31 -8.91
CA GLY A 176 -2.10 2.56 -8.20
C GLY A 176 -2.72 2.58 -6.80
N ARG A 177 -1.97 3.10 -5.82
CA ARG A 177 -2.43 3.29 -4.45
C ARG A 177 -2.47 4.78 -4.09
N ILE A 178 -3.35 5.15 -3.17
CA ILE A 178 -3.40 6.48 -2.57
C ILE A 178 -2.68 6.42 -1.24
N GLN A 179 -1.56 7.14 -1.16
CA GLN A 179 -0.80 7.24 0.09
C GLN A 179 -1.47 8.20 1.06
N ILE A 180 -1.63 7.77 2.30
CA ILE A 180 -2.16 8.57 3.40
C ILE A 180 -1.08 8.64 4.48
N ASP A 181 -0.34 9.73 4.51
CA ASP A 181 0.78 9.96 5.43
C ASP A 181 0.38 10.80 6.65
N ASP A 182 -0.78 11.45 6.57
CA ASP A 182 -1.21 12.44 7.54
C ASP A 182 -2.26 11.91 8.51
N ASN A 183 -2.21 12.41 9.74
CA ASN A 183 -3.29 12.24 10.71
C ASN A 183 -4.45 13.22 10.49
N ASP A 184 -4.37 14.08 9.47
CA ASP A 184 -5.41 15.05 9.14
C ASP A 184 -6.57 14.38 8.40
N LEU A 185 -7.73 14.38 9.04
CA LEU A 185 -8.95 13.82 8.50
C LEU A 185 -9.40 14.52 7.21
N ASN A 186 -9.15 15.84 7.08
CA ASN A 186 -9.54 16.57 5.87
C ASN A 186 -8.72 16.11 4.66
N ILE A 187 -7.44 15.81 4.85
CA ILE A 187 -6.59 15.24 3.79
C ILE A 187 -7.10 13.86 3.39
N LEU A 188 -7.46 13.00 4.35
CA LEU A 188 -8.10 11.72 4.07
C LEU A 188 -9.37 11.92 3.25
N LEU A 189 -10.27 12.83 3.68
CA LEU A 189 -11.52 13.12 3.00
C LEU A 189 -11.32 13.59 1.57
N ILE A 190 -10.36 14.48 1.32
CA ILE A 190 -10.05 14.98 -0.01
C ILE A 190 -9.49 13.84 -0.88
N LYS A 191 -8.51 13.10 -0.38
CA LYS A 191 -7.85 12.02 -1.12
C LYS A 191 -8.78 10.85 -1.44
N THR A 192 -9.83 10.63 -0.65
CA THR A 192 -10.82 9.56 -0.87
C THR A 192 -12.03 9.98 -1.71
N LYS A 193 -12.16 11.26 -2.08
CA LYS A 193 -13.26 11.71 -2.96
C LYS A 193 -13.03 11.30 -4.41
N ARG A 194 -14.11 10.94 -5.10
CA ARG A 194 -14.08 10.52 -6.52
C ARG A 194 -13.33 11.49 -7.44
N PRO A 195 -13.48 12.83 -7.35
CA PRO A 195 -12.73 13.76 -8.19
C PRO A 195 -11.22 13.62 -8.03
N TYR A 196 -10.71 13.46 -6.79
CA TYR A 196 -9.29 13.27 -6.55
C TYR A 196 -8.77 11.93 -7.11
N ILE A 197 -9.53 10.84 -6.89
CA ILE A 197 -9.20 9.52 -7.41
C ILE A 197 -9.15 9.55 -8.94
N PHE A 198 -10.17 10.12 -9.57
CA PHE A 198 -10.22 10.28 -11.02
C PHE A 198 -9.05 11.09 -11.55
N PHE A 199 -8.72 12.22 -10.89
CA PHE A 199 -7.56 13.03 -11.27
C PHE A 199 -6.26 12.27 -11.13
N LYS A 200 -6.05 11.54 -10.01
CA LYS A 200 -4.86 10.74 -9.76
C LYS A 200 -4.66 9.67 -10.84
N ASP A 201 -5.72 9.01 -11.27
CA ASP A 201 -5.67 7.97 -12.30
C ASP A 201 -5.71 8.52 -13.74
N SER A 202 -5.70 9.85 -13.90
CA SER A 202 -5.68 10.51 -15.20
C SER A 202 -4.26 10.81 -15.69
N ARG A 203 -4.13 11.04 -17.00
CA ARG A 203 -2.89 11.54 -17.61
C ARG A 203 -2.41 12.89 -17.07
N TYR A 204 -3.29 13.64 -16.42
CA TYR A 204 -2.98 14.95 -15.85
C TYR A 204 -2.31 14.87 -14.48
N TRP A 205 -2.24 13.71 -13.85
CA TRP A 205 -1.58 13.53 -12.54
C TRP A 205 -0.13 14.00 -12.55
N THR A 206 0.62 13.63 -13.57
CA THR A 206 2.03 14.03 -13.70
C THR A 206 2.20 15.55 -13.78
N LEU A 207 1.27 16.23 -14.45
CA LEU A 207 1.24 17.70 -14.53
C LEU A 207 0.88 18.30 -13.17
N GLY A 208 -0.11 17.75 -12.47
CA GLY A 208 -0.50 18.19 -11.13
C GLY A 208 0.62 18.05 -10.10
N ARG A 209 1.41 16.97 -10.16
CA ARG A 209 2.61 16.82 -9.33
C ARG A 209 3.64 17.92 -9.58
N LYS A 210 3.90 18.27 -10.85
CA LYS A 210 4.77 19.40 -11.21
C LYS A 210 4.27 20.73 -10.63
N CYS A 211 2.98 20.91 -10.58
CA CYS A 211 2.32 22.09 -10.01
C CYS A 211 2.17 22.04 -8.49
N LYS A 212 2.81 21.06 -7.79
CA LYS A 212 2.77 20.91 -6.33
C LYS A 212 1.34 20.81 -5.76
N LEU A 213 0.45 20.08 -6.45
CA LEU A 213 -0.95 19.94 -6.07
C LEU A 213 -1.12 19.43 -4.62
N ASP A 214 -0.24 18.54 -4.16
CA ASP A 214 -0.25 18.07 -2.77
C ASP A 214 -0.09 19.23 -1.78
N LYS A 215 0.74 20.23 -2.10
CA LYS A 215 0.86 21.46 -1.27
C LYS A 215 -0.42 22.27 -1.23
N VAL A 216 -1.16 22.31 -2.32
CA VAL A 216 -2.47 22.99 -2.38
C VAL A 216 -3.48 22.26 -1.51
N ILE A 217 -3.48 20.93 -1.53
CA ILE A 217 -4.35 20.09 -0.68
C ILE A 217 -4.04 20.34 0.79
N HIS A 218 -2.77 20.37 1.19
CA HIS A 218 -2.37 20.69 2.56
C HIS A 218 -2.78 22.12 2.95
N PHE A 219 -2.53 23.09 2.09
CA PHE A 219 -2.96 24.49 2.33
C PHE A 219 -4.47 24.62 2.55
N VAL A 220 -5.28 23.94 1.75
CA VAL A 220 -6.74 23.92 1.91
C VAL A 220 -7.13 23.26 3.23
N SER A 221 -6.51 22.14 3.58
CA SER A 221 -6.75 21.45 4.85
C SER A 221 -6.39 22.32 6.06
N ASP A 222 -5.22 22.95 6.05
CA ASP A 222 -4.78 23.87 7.11
C ASP A 222 -5.73 25.06 7.27
N THR A 223 -6.24 25.59 6.15
CA THR A 223 -7.21 26.66 6.17
C THR A 223 -8.52 26.22 6.80
N ILE A 224 -9.02 25.05 6.46
CA ILE A 224 -10.24 24.48 7.05
C ILE A 224 -10.06 24.24 8.54
N ASN A 225 -8.90 23.71 8.96
CA ASN A 225 -8.60 23.44 10.37
C ASN A 225 -8.55 24.75 11.18
N ARG A 226 -7.95 25.82 10.63
CA ARG A 226 -7.93 27.14 11.28
C ARG A 226 -9.33 27.72 11.43
N LEU A 227 -10.17 27.62 10.40
CA LEU A 227 -11.56 28.08 10.44
C LEU A 227 -12.40 27.31 11.45
N ASN A 228 -12.12 26.02 11.66
CA ASN A 228 -12.80 25.16 12.62
C ASN A 228 -12.24 25.28 14.06
N GLY A 229 -11.32 26.20 14.32
CA GLY A 229 -10.74 26.44 15.66
C GLY A 229 -9.85 25.30 16.18
N LYS A 230 -9.42 24.39 15.34
CA LYS A 230 -8.46 23.33 15.70
C LYS A 230 -7.04 23.91 15.71
N LYS A 231 -6.40 23.95 16.90
CA LYS A 231 -4.97 24.24 16.98
C LYS A 231 -4.19 23.14 16.25
N ILE A 232 -3.37 23.54 15.30
CA ILE A 232 -2.37 22.66 14.67
C ILE A 232 -1.25 22.50 15.72
N ASN A 233 -1.15 21.33 16.32
CA ASN A 233 0.00 20.95 17.16
C ASN A 233 1.05 20.31 16.28
#